data_2b86d51a32d51ad1572f9ef4ce8e8401
#
_entry.id   2b86d51a32d51ad1572f9ef4ce8e8401
#
_cell.length_a   1.000
_cell.length_b   1.000
_cell.length_c   1.000
_cell.angle_alpha   90.00
_cell.angle_beta   90.00
_cell.angle_gamma   90.00
#
_symmetry.space_group_name_H-M   'P 1'
#
loop_
_entity.id
_entity.type
_entity.pdbx_description
1 polymer ?
#
loop_
_entity_poly.entity_id
_entity_poly.type
_entity_poly.pdbx_seq_one_letter_code
_entity_poly.pdbx_strand_id
1 'polypeptide(L)'
;IVFIGLGPSDDLSAEGLRQAAGSAIRGAWRDRPGNAVLAVPDINLPEALTPVQVFTAAAEGACLANHTLAVYKTKKKKRPLKGIRLLVEAGHTRALRHVVKRVELTCRGTAMARDWVNLPANDKPPRDLAAMISREADQAGVTTKLMDARQLKRLRMGALLAVGSGSRNPPQMLILDHKPPKSRQTVVLVGKGVTFDAGGLNLKPTGSIEMMKIDMAGAAAVAAAVITAARRGLTKRIVGVLPLVENMVSGTAFRPGDIVRSYSGQTIEIGNTDAEGRLILADALAYAVKRFRPDGIIDLATLTGACVVALGERIAGLFSPDASLREHIIASSRDTHERCWT
;
A
#
# COMPACT_ATOMS: atom_id res chain seq x y z
N ILE A 1 4.66 32.07 -13.39
CA ILE A 1 5.78 31.13 -13.54
C ILE A 1 6.32 30.87 -12.14
N VAL A 2 6.56 29.59 -11.81
CA VAL A 2 7.17 29.19 -10.55
C VAL A 2 8.49 28.49 -10.88
N PHE A 3 9.56 28.93 -10.27
CA PHE A 3 10.88 28.31 -10.37
C PHE A 3 11.17 27.50 -9.11
N ILE A 4 11.71 26.31 -9.29
CA ILE A 4 12.12 25.41 -8.18
C ILE A 4 13.60 25.11 -8.37
N GLY A 5 14.39 25.40 -7.35
CA GLY A 5 15.80 25.03 -7.33
C GLY A 5 15.97 23.52 -7.22
N LEU A 6 16.92 22.98 -7.97
CA LEU A 6 17.24 21.55 -7.98
C LEU A 6 18.47 21.21 -7.11
N GLY A 7 19.16 22.22 -6.60
CA GLY A 7 20.44 22.07 -5.90
C GLY A 7 21.63 21.95 -6.86
N PRO A 8 22.82 21.57 -6.35
CA PRO A 8 23.99 21.34 -7.18
C PRO A 8 23.75 20.20 -8.19
N SER A 9 24.33 20.32 -9.38
CA SER A 9 24.19 19.29 -10.44
C SER A 9 24.68 17.91 -10.02
N ASP A 10 25.74 17.86 -9.24
CA ASP A 10 26.38 16.62 -8.81
C ASP A 10 25.55 15.83 -7.79
N ASP A 11 24.65 16.54 -7.07
CA ASP A 11 23.74 15.94 -6.08
C ASP A 11 22.39 15.55 -6.69
N LEU A 12 22.20 15.80 -8.00
CA LEU A 12 20.91 15.56 -8.65
C LEU A 12 20.61 14.06 -8.74
N SER A 13 19.48 13.69 -8.21
CA SER A 13 18.97 12.31 -8.21
C SER A 13 17.54 12.22 -8.70
N ALA A 14 17.08 11.03 -9.11
CA ALA A 14 15.69 10.82 -9.49
C ALA A 14 14.73 11.22 -8.35
N GLU A 15 15.10 10.95 -7.10
CA GLU A 15 14.28 11.37 -5.95
C GLU A 15 14.28 12.89 -5.75
N GLY A 16 15.41 13.54 -5.88
CA GLY A 16 15.49 15.01 -5.84
C GLY A 16 14.58 15.67 -6.88
N LEU A 17 14.58 15.14 -8.11
CA LEU A 17 13.67 15.57 -9.18
C LEU A 17 12.20 15.31 -8.86
N ARG A 18 11.88 14.14 -8.29
CA ARG A 18 10.51 13.78 -7.84
C ARG A 18 10.02 14.76 -6.79
N GLN A 19 10.84 15.09 -5.80
CA GLN A 19 10.52 16.04 -4.74
C GLN A 19 10.37 17.47 -5.26
N ALA A 20 11.26 17.91 -6.17
CA ALA A 20 11.19 19.23 -6.78
C ALA A 20 9.92 19.39 -7.62
N ALA A 21 9.60 18.44 -8.48
CA ALA A 21 8.36 18.43 -9.26
C ALA A 21 7.11 18.45 -8.36
N GLY A 22 7.12 17.66 -7.29
CA GLY A 22 6.05 17.67 -6.29
C GLY A 22 5.89 19.02 -5.59
N SER A 23 6.99 19.67 -5.28
CA SER A 23 7.02 21.01 -4.66
C SER A 23 6.50 22.08 -5.63
N ALA A 24 6.85 21.99 -6.92
CA ALA A 24 6.34 22.87 -7.97
C ALA A 24 4.81 22.80 -8.08
N ILE A 25 4.25 21.59 -8.11
CA ILE A 25 2.81 21.38 -8.20
C ILE A 25 2.09 21.91 -6.95
N ARG A 26 2.61 21.66 -5.75
CA ARG A 26 2.03 22.21 -4.52
C ARG A 26 2.12 23.71 -4.44
N GLY A 27 3.20 24.30 -4.96
CA GLY A 27 3.35 25.75 -5.13
C GLY A 27 2.27 26.34 -6.04
N ALA A 28 2.06 25.70 -7.20
CA ALA A 28 1.06 26.14 -8.18
C ALA A 28 -0.39 26.13 -7.63
N TRP A 29 -0.72 25.30 -6.62
CA TRP A 29 -2.05 25.32 -6.01
C TRP A 29 -2.43 26.65 -5.35
N ARG A 30 -1.45 27.51 -5.03
CA ARG A 30 -1.71 28.83 -4.42
C ARG A 30 -2.52 29.72 -5.36
N ASP A 31 -2.18 29.66 -6.64
CA ASP A 31 -2.79 30.53 -7.68
C ASP A 31 -4.05 29.89 -8.29
N ARG A 32 -4.42 28.67 -7.85
CA ARG A 32 -5.60 27.91 -8.30
C ARG A 32 -5.74 27.78 -9.82
N PRO A 33 -4.68 27.51 -10.57
CA PRO A 33 -4.80 27.30 -12.01
C PRO A 33 -5.60 26.03 -12.28
N GLY A 34 -6.33 25.98 -13.38
CA GLY A 34 -6.97 24.75 -13.82
C GLY A 34 -5.97 23.70 -14.28
N ASN A 35 -4.90 24.14 -14.94
CA ASN A 35 -3.84 23.31 -15.51
C ASN A 35 -2.47 23.92 -15.19
N ALA A 36 -1.43 23.07 -15.22
CA ALA A 36 -0.04 23.48 -15.14
C ALA A 36 0.79 22.85 -16.25
N VAL A 37 1.84 23.53 -16.66
CA VAL A 37 2.89 23.00 -17.52
C VAL A 37 4.15 22.88 -16.66
N LEU A 38 4.71 21.70 -16.58
CA LEU A 38 5.98 21.41 -15.93
C LEU A 38 7.05 21.28 -17.01
N ALA A 39 7.97 22.22 -17.05
CA ALA A 39 9.17 22.16 -17.88
C ALA A 39 10.31 21.60 -17.03
N VAL A 40 10.94 20.54 -17.49
CA VAL A 40 12.22 20.09 -16.96
C VAL A 40 13.26 20.65 -17.92
N PRO A 41 14.13 21.58 -17.47
CA PRO A 41 15.12 22.18 -18.34
C PRO A 41 16.10 21.12 -18.84
N ASP A 42 16.66 21.37 -20.02
CA ASP A 42 17.81 20.62 -20.49
C ASP A 42 19.01 21.03 -19.63
N ILE A 43 19.33 20.16 -18.67
CA ILE A 43 20.44 20.34 -17.74
C ILE A 43 21.49 19.28 -18.05
N ASN A 44 22.74 19.59 -17.83
CA ASN A 44 23.80 18.60 -17.82
C ASN A 44 23.46 17.56 -16.73
N LEU A 45 22.83 16.48 -17.16
CA LEU A 45 22.46 15.39 -16.26
C LEU A 45 23.73 14.67 -15.80
N PRO A 46 23.84 14.29 -14.52
CA PRO A 46 24.84 13.34 -14.11
C PRO A 46 24.77 12.09 -15.01
N GLU A 47 25.92 11.51 -15.37
CA GLU A 47 25.97 10.29 -16.20
C GLU A 47 25.08 9.14 -15.68
N ALA A 48 24.76 9.17 -14.38
CA ALA A 48 23.89 8.20 -13.70
C ALA A 48 22.40 8.33 -14.06
N LEU A 49 21.95 9.42 -14.72
CA LEU A 49 20.51 9.66 -14.98
C LEU A 49 20.24 9.73 -16.50
N THR A 50 19.40 8.82 -16.95
CA THR A 50 18.88 8.86 -18.33
C THR A 50 17.71 9.86 -18.45
N PRO A 51 17.46 10.45 -19.65
CA PRO A 51 16.32 11.32 -19.88
C PRO A 51 14.98 10.67 -19.48
N VAL A 52 14.84 9.36 -19.68
CA VAL A 52 13.63 8.60 -19.30
C VAL A 52 13.46 8.57 -17.78
N GLN A 53 14.54 8.41 -17.00
CA GLN A 53 14.48 8.43 -15.53
C GLN A 53 14.13 9.82 -15.00
N VAL A 54 14.70 10.88 -15.56
CA VAL A 54 14.36 12.26 -15.23
C VAL A 54 12.89 12.53 -15.45
N PHE A 55 12.39 12.16 -16.63
CA PHE A 55 10.98 12.33 -16.97
C PHE A 55 10.05 11.52 -16.08
N THR A 56 10.40 10.28 -15.80
CA THR A 56 9.64 9.41 -14.89
C THR A 56 9.53 10.05 -13.51
N ALA A 57 10.66 10.47 -12.95
CA ALA A 57 10.72 11.10 -11.62
C ALA A 57 9.89 12.39 -11.55
N ALA A 58 10.04 13.27 -12.54
CA ALA A 58 9.26 14.51 -12.59
C ALA A 58 7.75 14.26 -12.72
N ALA A 59 7.35 13.32 -13.58
CA ALA A 59 5.95 12.93 -13.75
C ALA A 59 5.36 12.31 -12.48
N GLU A 60 6.10 11.40 -11.82
CA GLU A 60 5.68 10.78 -10.54
C GLU A 60 5.50 11.83 -9.46
N GLY A 61 6.51 12.71 -9.27
CA GLY A 61 6.44 13.78 -8.28
C GLY A 61 5.24 14.71 -8.50
N ALA A 62 5.00 15.09 -9.74
CA ALA A 62 3.88 15.92 -10.11
C ALA A 62 2.53 15.23 -9.84
N CYS A 63 2.36 13.97 -10.24
CA CYS A 63 1.14 13.20 -10.02
C CYS A 63 0.88 12.95 -8.55
N LEU A 64 1.88 12.49 -7.79
CA LEU A 64 1.76 12.17 -6.37
C LEU A 64 1.46 13.40 -5.51
N ALA A 65 2.03 14.57 -5.88
CA ALA A 65 1.77 15.82 -5.18
C ALA A 65 0.41 16.43 -5.52
N ASN A 66 -0.16 16.09 -6.68
CA ASN A 66 -1.47 16.60 -7.11
C ASN A 66 -2.65 15.85 -6.47
N HIS A 67 -2.39 15.01 -5.49
CA HIS A 67 -3.41 14.26 -4.76
C HIS A 67 -3.78 14.93 -3.43
N THR A 68 -5.06 14.90 -3.06
CA THR A 68 -5.55 15.36 -1.76
C THR A 68 -6.82 14.63 -1.36
N LEU A 69 -6.86 14.11 -0.14
CA LEU A 69 -8.07 13.64 0.50
C LEU A 69 -8.74 14.84 1.21
N ALA A 70 -9.85 15.31 0.67
CA ALA A 70 -10.57 16.47 1.22
C ALA A 70 -12.05 16.16 1.53
N VAL A 71 -12.40 14.89 1.68
CA VAL A 71 -13.78 14.41 1.81
C VAL A 71 -14.48 15.03 3.02
N TYR A 72 -13.77 15.15 4.15
CA TYR A 72 -14.32 15.63 5.42
C TYR A 72 -14.18 17.16 5.64
N LYS A 73 -13.55 17.87 4.71
CA LYS A 73 -13.35 19.31 4.87
C LYS A 73 -14.57 20.08 4.34
N THR A 74 -15.22 20.84 5.19
CA THR A 74 -16.34 21.74 4.83
C THR A 74 -15.89 22.85 3.89
N LYS A 75 -14.69 23.40 4.10
CA LYS A 75 -14.09 24.43 3.20
C LYS A 75 -12.94 23.78 2.40
N LYS A 76 -13.18 23.50 1.14
CA LYS A 76 -12.14 22.99 0.20
C LYS A 76 -11.23 24.15 -0.22
N LYS A 77 -10.18 24.44 0.55
CA LYS A 77 -9.23 25.54 0.26
C LYS A 77 -8.29 25.25 -0.91
N LYS A 78 -7.96 23.97 -1.15
CA LYS A 78 -7.04 23.55 -2.20
C LYS A 78 -7.76 22.57 -3.12
N ARG A 79 -7.61 22.75 -4.43
CA ARG A 79 -8.13 21.83 -5.44
C ARG A 79 -6.97 21.30 -6.25
N PRO A 80 -6.88 19.99 -6.50
CA PRO A 80 -5.92 19.45 -7.44
C PRO A 80 -6.05 20.12 -8.82
N LEU A 81 -4.95 20.20 -9.53
CA LEU A 81 -4.94 20.63 -10.93
C LEU A 81 -5.76 19.64 -11.75
N LYS A 82 -6.51 20.14 -12.72
CA LYS A 82 -7.29 19.30 -13.64
C LYS A 82 -6.38 18.57 -14.63
N GLY A 83 -5.24 19.18 -14.99
CA GLY A 83 -4.25 18.60 -15.89
C GLY A 83 -2.85 19.11 -15.61
N ILE A 84 -1.88 18.24 -15.81
CA ILE A 84 -0.45 18.56 -15.78
C ILE A 84 0.12 18.15 -17.13
N ARG A 85 0.79 19.07 -17.81
CA ARG A 85 1.48 18.82 -19.07
C ARG A 85 2.98 18.85 -18.81
N LEU A 86 3.69 17.89 -19.35
CA LEU A 86 5.15 17.87 -19.33
C LEU A 86 5.65 18.44 -20.65
N LEU A 87 6.49 19.47 -20.57
CA LEU A 87 7.18 20.01 -21.75
C LEU A 87 8.40 19.13 -22.03
N VAL A 88 8.51 18.65 -23.25
CA VAL A 88 9.57 17.75 -23.71
C VAL A 88 10.06 18.17 -25.08
N GLU A 89 11.31 17.85 -25.39
CA GLU A 89 11.81 17.98 -26.74
C GLU A 89 11.08 17.09 -27.74
N ALA A 90 10.89 17.55 -28.96
CA ALA A 90 10.09 16.88 -29.98
C ALA A 90 10.55 15.45 -30.27
N GLY A 91 11.86 15.19 -30.26
CA GLY A 91 12.45 13.86 -30.52
C GLY A 91 12.09 12.77 -29.49
N HIS A 92 11.75 13.13 -28.27
CA HIS A 92 11.47 12.18 -27.18
C HIS A 92 9.98 11.85 -26.97
N THR A 93 9.08 12.54 -27.66
CA THR A 93 7.63 12.47 -27.41
C THR A 93 7.06 11.04 -27.50
N ARG A 94 7.50 10.24 -28.47
CA ARG A 94 6.96 8.86 -28.67
C ARG A 94 7.36 7.92 -27.54
N ALA A 95 8.62 7.92 -27.13
CA ALA A 95 9.13 7.08 -26.05
C ALA A 95 8.45 7.45 -24.71
N LEU A 96 8.29 8.76 -24.46
CA LEU A 96 7.75 9.26 -23.21
C LEU A 96 6.24 9.07 -23.04
N ARG A 97 5.47 8.87 -24.10
CA ARG A 97 4.03 8.52 -23.98
C ARG A 97 3.79 7.23 -23.19
N HIS A 98 4.60 6.21 -23.40
CA HIS A 98 4.50 4.97 -22.64
C HIS A 98 4.89 5.16 -21.16
N VAL A 99 5.88 6.02 -20.90
CA VAL A 99 6.28 6.40 -19.54
C VAL A 99 5.14 7.09 -18.81
N VAL A 100 4.51 8.11 -19.43
CA VAL A 100 3.38 8.85 -18.83
C VAL A 100 2.25 7.90 -18.45
N LYS A 101 1.82 7.03 -19.36
CA LYS A 101 0.75 6.06 -19.07
C LYS A 101 1.11 5.14 -17.89
N ARG A 102 2.36 4.66 -17.84
CA ARG A 102 2.84 3.83 -16.72
C ARG A 102 2.80 4.59 -15.41
N VAL A 103 3.32 5.82 -15.39
CA VAL A 103 3.34 6.69 -14.21
C VAL A 103 1.93 7.00 -13.72
N GLU A 104 1.01 7.36 -14.61
CA GLU A 104 -0.38 7.63 -14.24
C GLU A 104 -1.02 6.43 -13.52
N LEU A 105 -0.85 5.22 -14.05
CA LEU A 105 -1.41 4.01 -13.46
C LEU A 105 -0.79 3.70 -12.09
N THR A 106 0.54 3.87 -11.95
CA THR A 106 1.24 3.62 -10.69
C THR A 106 0.85 4.66 -9.64
N CYS A 107 0.85 5.95 -10.00
CA CYS A 107 0.46 7.02 -9.09
C CYS A 107 -1.02 6.94 -8.69
N ARG A 108 -1.90 6.50 -9.59
CA ARG A 108 -3.31 6.21 -9.25
C ARG A 108 -3.41 5.10 -8.21
N GLY A 109 -2.60 4.03 -8.33
CA GLY A 109 -2.51 2.97 -7.32
C GLY A 109 -2.09 3.52 -5.96
N THR A 110 -1.03 4.32 -5.93
CA THR A 110 -0.56 4.98 -4.69
C THR A 110 -1.63 5.89 -4.09
N ALA A 111 -2.35 6.66 -4.93
CA ALA A 111 -3.43 7.53 -4.49
C ALA A 111 -4.58 6.73 -3.85
N MET A 112 -5.00 5.61 -4.46
CA MET A 112 -6.01 4.71 -3.87
C MET A 112 -5.60 4.20 -2.49
N ALA A 113 -4.36 3.70 -2.35
CA ALA A 113 -3.85 3.25 -1.07
C ALA A 113 -3.88 4.38 -0.02
N ARG A 114 -3.41 5.58 -0.39
CA ARG A 114 -3.45 6.77 0.47
C ARG A 114 -4.87 7.14 0.90
N ASP A 115 -5.84 7.05 -0.01
CA ASP A 115 -7.23 7.35 0.31
C ASP A 115 -7.78 6.36 1.33
N TRP A 116 -7.62 5.05 1.11
CA TRP A 116 -8.07 4.03 2.05
C TRP A 116 -7.40 4.15 3.43
N VAL A 117 -6.08 4.38 3.46
CA VAL A 117 -5.34 4.53 4.73
C VAL A 117 -5.80 5.76 5.52
N ASN A 118 -6.07 6.88 4.83
CA ASN A 118 -6.44 8.14 5.48
C ASN A 118 -7.91 8.23 5.93
N LEU A 119 -8.80 7.37 5.43
CA LEU A 119 -10.17 7.30 5.94
C LEU A 119 -10.17 7.06 7.46
N PRO A 120 -11.09 7.66 8.21
CA PRO A 120 -11.29 7.32 9.62
C PRO A 120 -11.82 5.88 9.75
N ALA A 121 -11.57 5.24 10.89
CA ALA A 121 -11.90 3.83 11.07
C ALA A 121 -13.41 3.55 10.99
N ASN A 122 -14.25 4.49 11.45
CA ASN A 122 -15.71 4.36 11.36
C ASN A 122 -16.25 4.31 9.93
N ASP A 123 -15.50 4.81 8.95
CA ASP A 123 -15.90 4.82 7.54
C ASP A 123 -15.28 3.65 6.75
N LYS A 124 -14.44 2.84 7.40
CA LYS A 124 -13.79 1.67 6.78
C LYS A 124 -13.74 0.44 7.67
N PRO A 125 -14.83 0.06 8.34
CA PRO A 125 -14.85 -1.24 9.01
C PRO A 125 -14.54 -2.37 8.00
N PRO A 126 -14.18 -3.58 8.45
CA PRO A 126 -13.67 -4.65 7.58
C PRO A 126 -14.49 -4.91 6.31
N ARG A 127 -15.82 -4.93 6.44
CA ARG A 127 -16.72 -5.16 5.30
C ARG A 127 -16.73 -3.99 4.31
N ASP A 128 -16.71 -2.77 4.81
CA ASP A 128 -16.81 -1.58 3.97
C ASP A 128 -15.51 -1.32 3.23
N LEU A 129 -14.36 -1.54 3.91
CA LEU A 129 -13.06 -1.52 3.24
C LEU A 129 -12.98 -2.60 2.15
N ALA A 130 -13.45 -3.82 2.44
CA ALA A 130 -13.50 -4.89 1.43
C ALA A 130 -14.36 -4.49 0.23
N ALA A 131 -15.51 -3.86 0.45
CA ALA A 131 -16.41 -3.40 -0.62
C ALA A 131 -15.77 -2.28 -1.47
N MET A 132 -15.08 -1.32 -0.84
CA MET A 132 -14.36 -0.26 -1.55
C MET A 132 -13.25 -0.83 -2.43
N ILE A 133 -12.45 -1.75 -1.91
CA ILE A 133 -11.37 -2.41 -2.65
C ILE A 133 -11.94 -3.26 -3.79
N SER A 134 -12.99 -4.04 -3.53
CA SER A 134 -13.62 -4.89 -4.56
C SER A 134 -14.15 -4.08 -5.74
N ARG A 135 -14.77 -2.92 -5.50
CA ARG A 135 -15.25 -2.02 -6.56
C ARG A 135 -14.11 -1.56 -7.49
N GLU A 136 -12.97 -1.16 -6.95
CA GLU A 136 -11.80 -0.77 -7.76
C GLU A 136 -11.16 -1.96 -8.48
N ALA A 137 -11.18 -3.13 -7.85
CA ALA A 137 -10.68 -4.38 -8.42
C ALA A 137 -11.54 -4.83 -9.61
N ASP A 138 -12.86 -4.81 -9.48
CA ASP A 138 -13.81 -5.17 -10.55
C ASP A 138 -13.64 -4.27 -11.77
N GLN A 139 -13.46 -2.94 -11.57
CA GLN A 139 -13.17 -2.00 -12.67
C GLN A 139 -11.83 -2.27 -13.38
N ALA A 140 -10.92 -2.97 -12.72
CA ALA A 140 -9.63 -3.37 -13.29
C ALA A 140 -9.64 -4.79 -13.87
N GLY A 141 -10.78 -5.49 -13.84
CA GLY A 141 -10.90 -6.88 -14.29
C GLY A 141 -10.23 -7.89 -13.36
N VAL A 142 -10.04 -7.54 -12.07
CA VAL A 142 -9.51 -8.44 -11.05
C VAL A 142 -10.65 -9.19 -10.41
N THR A 143 -10.58 -10.52 -10.37
CA THR A 143 -11.58 -11.35 -9.70
C THR A 143 -11.47 -11.18 -8.20
N THR A 144 -12.60 -10.98 -7.52
CA THR A 144 -12.65 -10.83 -6.07
C THR A 144 -13.40 -11.98 -5.41
N LYS A 145 -12.97 -12.37 -4.20
CA LYS A 145 -13.70 -13.30 -3.33
C LYS A 145 -13.64 -12.80 -1.91
N LEU A 146 -14.78 -12.43 -1.37
CA LEU A 146 -14.93 -12.06 0.04
C LEU A 146 -15.36 -13.30 0.84
N MET A 147 -14.67 -13.56 1.95
CA MET A 147 -15.02 -14.60 2.91
C MET A 147 -15.46 -13.95 4.22
N ASP A 148 -16.68 -14.23 4.64
CA ASP A 148 -17.26 -13.76 5.90
C ASP A 148 -16.81 -14.60 7.10
N ALA A 149 -17.16 -14.18 8.32
CA ALA A 149 -16.80 -14.86 9.56
C ALA A 149 -17.30 -16.31 9.62
N ARG A 150 -18.45 -16.65 9.00
CA ARG A 150 -18.97 -18.02 8.94
C ARG A 150 -18.09 -18.89 8.06
N GLN A 151 -17.63 -18.37 6.93
CA GLN A 151 -16.72 -19.07 6.03
C GLN A 151 -15.33 -19.22 6.66
N LEU A 152 -14.82 -18.20 7.36
CA LEU A 152 -13.57 -18.25 8.11
C LEU A 152 -13.62 -19.31 9.21
N LYS A 153 -14.76 -19.43 9.92
CA LYS A 153 -14.98 -20.48 10.94
C LYS A 153 -14.96 -21.87 10.32
N ARG A 154 -15.62 -22.09 9.16
CA ARG A 154 -15.57 -23.38 8.45
C ARG A 154 -14.16 -23.74 8.00
N LEU A 155 -13.35 -22.74 7.64
CA LEU A 155 -11.94 -22.91 7.30
C LEU A 155 -11.03 -23.08 8.52
N ARG A 156 -11.56 -22.96 9.75
CA ARG A 156 -10.79 -23.05 11.00
C ARG A 156 -9.70 -22.00 11.12
N MET A 157 -9.96 -20.78 10.68
CA MET A 157 -9.05 -19.64 10.84
C MET A 157 -9.21 -19.00 12.22
N GLY A 158 -8.79 -19.76 13.25
CA GLY A 158 -9.04 -19.40 14.63
C GLY A 158 -8.26 -18.20 15.12
N ALA A 159 -7.07 -17.95 14.58
CA ALA A 159 -6.26 -16.80 14.97
C ALA A 159 -6.88 -15.49 14.44
N LEU A 160 -7.32 -15.47 13.18
CA LEU A 160 -8.03 -14.34 12.58
C LEU A 160 -9.36 -14.05 13.31
N LEU A 161 -10.13 -15.08 13.62
CA LEU A 161 -11.41 -14.96 14.33
C LEU A 161 -11.24 -14.46 15.76
N ALA A 162 -10.17 -14.88 16.45
CA ALA A 162 -9.88 -14.44 17.82
C ALA A 162 -9.61 -12.94 17.87
N VAL A 163 -8.78 -12.40 16.97
CA VAL A 163 -8.50 -10.97 16.93
C VAL A 163 -9.78 -10.14 16.76
N GLY A 164 -10.68 -10.56 15.86
CA GLY A 164 -11.90 -9.82 15.61
C GLY A 164 -13.04 -10.08 16.61
N SER A 165 -12.84 -10.94 17.62
CA SER A 165 -13.91 -11.34 18.55
C SER A 165 -14.41 -10.21 19.43
N GLY A 166 -13.60 -9.21 19.69
CA GLY A 166 -13.94 -8.03 20.49
C GLY A 166 -14.71 -6.96 19.73
N SER A 167 -14.79 -7.04 18.41
CA SER A 167 -15.46 -6.04 17.59
C SER A 167 -16.91 -6.45 17.24
N ARG A 168 -17.80 -5.46 17.14
CA ARG A 168 -19.14 -5.66 16.53
C ARG A 168 -19.07 -5.81 15.00
N ASN A 169 -17.94 -5.45 14.37
CA ASN A 169 -17.69 -5.59 12.95
C ASN A 169 -16.97 -6.93 12.68
N PRO A 170 -17.67 -7.94 12.11
CA PRO A 170 -17.12 -9.27 11.95
C PRO A 170 -15.87 -9.30 11.05
N PRO A 171 -14.89 -10.17 11.34
CA PRO A 171 -13.75 -10.39 10.48
C PRO A 171 -14.13 -10.78 9.06
N GLN A 172 -13.34 -10.34 8.10
CA GLN A 172 -13.46 -10.66 6.69
C GLN A 172 -12.09 -11.10 6.15
N MET A 173 -12.07 -11.88 5.07
CA MET A 173 -10.86 -12.05 4.26
C MET A 173 -11.20 -11.84 2.79
N LEU A 174 -10.56 -10.83 2.19
CA LEU A 174 -10.73 -10.51 0.78
C LEU A 174 -9.57 -11.08 -0.03
N ILE A 175 -9.91 -11.82 -1.08
CA ILE A 175 -8.96 -12.33 -2.07
C ILE A 175 -9.13 -11.53 -3.35
N LEU A 176 -8.02 -11.07 -3.91
CA LEU A 176 -7.92 -10.43 -5.22
C LEU A 176 -7.11 -11.35 -6.12
N ASP A 177 -7.59 -11.71 -7.30
CA ASP A 177 -6.91 -12.63 -8.22
C ASP A 177 -6.79 -11.99 -9.61
N HIS A 178 -5.64 -11.41 -9.91
CA HIS A 178 -5.24 -11.03 -11.25
C HIS A 178 -4.62 -12.24 -11.94
N LYS A 179 -5.39 -12.90 -12.81
CA LYS A 179 -4.98 -14.12 -13.51
C LYS A 179 -5.02 -13.93 -15.03
N PRO A 180 -3.97 -13.35 -15.63
CA PRO A 180 -3.90 -13.21 -17.07
C PRO A 180 -3.79 -14.57 -17.78
N PRO A 181 -4.26 -14.67 -19.04
CA PRO A 181 -4.12 -15.89 -19.83
C PRO A 181 -2.66 -16.33 -19.93
N LYS A 182 -2.43 -17.67 -19.85
CA LYS A 182 -1.09 -18.27 -19.98
C LYS A 182 -0.06 -17.86 -18.91
N SER A 183 -0.49 -17.30 -17.77
CA SER A 183 0.41 -17.02 -16.67
C SER A 183 1.03 -18.33 -16.12
N ARG A 184 2.36 -18.39 -16.07
CA ARG A 184 3.09 -19.57 -15.58
C ARG A 184 3.54 -19.43 -14.12
N GLN A 185 3.65 -18.21 -13.64
CA GLN A 185 4.11 -17.90 -12.29
C GLN A 185 3.00 -17.25 -11.48
N THR A 186 2.92 -17.62 -10.21
CA THR A 186 1.99 -17.06 -9.24
C THR A 186 2.75 -16.39 -8.11
N VAL A 187 2.58 -15.10 -7.94
CA VAL A 187 3.07 -14.35 -6.78
C VAL A 187 1.89 -14.04 -5.89
N VAL A 188 2.03 -14.30 -4.58
CA VAL A 188 1.03 -13.92 -3.59
C VAL A 188 1.53 -12.77 -2.75
N LEU A 189 0.71 -11.75 -2.61
CA LEU A 189 0.92 -10.63 -1.70
C LEU A 189 -0.09 -10.75 -0.56
N VAL A 190 0.39 -10.71 0.68
CA VAL A 190 -0.47 -10.75 1.88
C VAL A 190 -0.39 -9.38 2.56
N GLY A 191 -1.53 -8.77 2.89
CA GLY A 191 -1.55 -7.45 3.49
C GLY A 191 -2.24 -7.42 4.85
N LYS A 192 -1.54 -7.02 5.91
CA LYS A 192 -2.16 -6.78 7.23
C LYS A 192 -3.29 -5.76 7.09
N GLY A 193 -4.48 -6.11 7.56
CA GLY A 193 -5.69 -5.33 7.40
C GLY A 193 -6.45 -5.09 8.71
N VAL A 194 -5.77 -4.59 9.74
CA VAL A 194 -6.42 -4.18 10.99
C VAL A 194 -6.99 -2.78 10.81
N THR A 195 -8.30 -2.67 10.60
CA THR A 195 -8.95 -1.40 10.23
C THR A 195 -8.97 -0.39 11.37
N PHE A 196 -8.91 -0.88 12.61
CA PHE A 196 -8.57 -0.13 13.81
C PHE A 196 -7.95 -1.08 14.84
N ASP A 197 -6.87 -0.65 15.48
CA ASP A 197 -6.17 -1.42 16.51
C ASP A 197 -6.16 -0.68 17.85
N ALA A 198 -7.03 -1.13 18.77
CA ALA A 198 -7.02 -0.64 20.15
C ALA A 198 -5.96 -1.31 21.02
N GLY A 199 -5.29 -2.38 20.52
CA GLY A 199 -4.45 -3.28 21.30
C GLY A 199 -5.24 -4.41 21.98
N GLY A 200 -6.56 -4.38 21.94
CA GLY A 200 -7.40 -5.32 22.67
C GLY A 200 -7.28 -5.09 24.19
N LEU A 201 -7.24 -6.16 25.00
CA LEU A 201 -7.08 -6.03 26.45
C LEU A 201 -5.70 -5.49 26.86
N ASN A 202 -4.67 -5.66 26.04
CA ASN A 202 -3.41 -4.92 26.17
C ASN A 202 -3.55 -3.55 25.50
N LEU A 203 -4.43 -2.73 26.04
CA LEU A 203 -4.85 -1.44 25.49
C LEU A 203 -3.67 -0.51 25.21
N LYS A 204 -3.62 0.05 24.02
CA LYS A 204 -2.59 1.02 23.65
C LYS A 204 -2.72 2.32 24.46
N PRO A 205 -1.59 2.94 24.86
CA PRO A 205 -1.62 4.23 25.54
C PRO A 205 -2.12 5.34 24.60
N THR A 206 -2.64 6.41 25.21
CA THR A 206 -2.91 7.68 24.55
C THR A 206 -1.66 8.19 23.82
N GLY A 207 -1.82 8.74 22.61
CA GLY A 207 -0.72 9.15 21.74
C GLY A 207 -0.35 8.08 20.71
N SER A 208 -0.56 6.79 21.01
CA SER A 208 -0.33 5.70 20.06
C SER A 208 -1.63 5.26 19.38
N ILE A 209 -2.73 5.19 20.13
CA ILE A 209 -4.01 4.66 19.64
C ILE A 209 -4.66 5.54 18.56
N GLU A 210 -4.45 6.86 18.59
CA GLU A 210 -5.11 7.82 17.69
C GLU A 210 -4.72 7.60 16.22
N MET A 211 -3.53 7.07 15.99
CA MET A 211 -3.05 6.82 14.62
C MET A 211 -3.47 5.44 14.09
N MET A 212 -4.05 4.57 14.89
CA MET A 212 -4.29 3.16 14.57
C MET A 212 -5.34 2.91 13.48
N LYS A 213 -5.96 3.94 12.94
CA LYS A 213 -6.67 3.85 11.66
C LYS A 213 -5.77 3.45 10.48
N ILE A 214 -4.43 3.62 10.62
CA ILE A 214 -3.46 3.29 9.56
C ILE A 214 -3.05 1.80 9.56
N ASP A 215 -3.47 1.02 10.53
CA ASP A 215 -2.97 -0.33 10.76
C ASP A 215 -3.46 -1.37 9.73
N MET A 216 -4.12 -0.89 8.69
CA MET A 216 -4.51 -1.62 7.48
C MET A 216 -3.70 -1.19 6.24
N ALA A 217 -2.62 -0.43 6.42
CA ALA A 217 -1.84 0.08 5.27
C ALA A 217 -1.21 -1.04 4.44
N GLY A 218 -0.85 -2.17 5.06
CA GLY A 218 -0.40 -3.36 4.34
C GLY A 218 -1.45 -3.90 3.37
N ALA A 219 -2.70 -4.04 3.82
CA ALA A 219 -3.81 -4.47 2.96
C ALA A 219 -4.09 -3.45 1.84
N ALA A 220 -4.04 -2.15 2.13
CA ALA A 220 -4.23 -1.10 1.15
C ALA A 220 -3.14 -1.12 0.07
N ALA A 221 -1.88 -1.30 0.46
CA ALA A 221 -0.75 -1.38 -0.46
C ALA A 221 -0.84 -2.62 -1.36
N VAL A 222 -1.16 -3.80 -0.79
CA VAL A 222 -1.37 -5.04 -1.54
C VAL A 222 -2.53 -4.89 -2.53
N ALA A 223 -3.67 -4.38 -2.09
CA ALA A 223 -4.82 -4.17 -2.96
C ALA A 223 -4.48 -3.25 -4.14
N ALA A 224 -3.86 -2.10 -3.86
CA ALA A 224 -3.44 -1.15 -4.87
C ALA A 224 -2.41 -1.75 -5.85
N ALA A 225 -1.47 -2.57 -5.35
CA ALA A 225 -0.48 -3.25 -6.18
C ALA A 225 -1.13 -4.24 -7.15
N VAL A 226 -2.05 -5.11 -6.68
CA VAL A 226 -2.76 -6.08 -7.53
C VAL A 226 -3.61 -5.37 -8.59
N ILE A 227 -4.37 -4.34 -8.20
CA ILE A 227 -5.20 -3.55 -9.11
C ILE A 227 -4.34 -2.83 -10.15
N THR A 228 -3.21 -2.26 -9.73
CA THR A 228 -2.27 -1.58 -10.64
C THR A 228 -1.62 -2.56 -11.60
N ALA A 229 -1.25 -3.74 -11.14
CA ALA A 229 -0.69 -4.81 -11.98
C ALA A 229 -1.67 -5.20 -13.10
N ALA A 230 -2.94 -5.36 -12.77
CA ALA A 230 -3.99 -5.64 -13.74
C ALA A 230 -4.17 -4.51 -14.76
N ARG A 231 -4.29 -3.26 -14.29
CA ARG A 231 -4.40 -2.07 -15.17
C ARG A 231 -3.19 -1.88 -16.08
N ARG A 232 -2.00 -2.30 -15.63
CA ARG A 232 -0.77 -2.29 -16.43
C ARG A 232 -0.64 -3.48 -17.38
N GLY A 233 -1.52 -4.46 -17.29
CA GLY A 233 -1.49 -5.66 -18.13
C GLY A 233 -0.30 -6.58 -17.81
N LEU A 234 0.11 -6.70 -16.54
CA LEU A 234 1.18 -7.63 -16.17
C LEU A 234 0.79 -9.07 -16.50
N THR A 235 1.74 -9.84 -17.02
CA THR A 235 1.51 -11.21 -17.52
C THR A 235 1.65 -12.29 -16.44
N LYS A 236 2.15 -11.96 -15.27
CA LYS A 236 2.23 -12.87 -14.11
C LYS A 236 0.89 -12.88 -13.35
N ARG A 237 0.51 -14.02 -12.80
CA ARG A 237 -0.60 -14.08 -11.86
C ARG A 237 -0.18 -13.44 -10.54
N ILE A 238 -0.99 -12.51 -10.06
CA ILE A 238 -0.76 -11.83 -8.78
C ILE A 238 -2.02 -11.98 -7.95
N VAL A 239 -1.88 -12.57 -6.77
CA VAL A 239 -2.98 -12.79 -5.82
C VAL A 239 -2.76 -11.92 -4.59
N GLY A 240 -3.75 -11.12 -4.22
CA GLY A 240 -3.80 -10.41 -2.94
C GLY A 240 -4.61 -11.18 -1.92
N VAL A 241 -4.09 -11.34 -0.71
CA VAL A 241 -4.80 -11.95 0.43
C VAL A 241 -4.86 -10.94 1.57
N LEU A 242 -6.06 -10.47 1.89
CA LEU A 242 -6.27 -9.37 2.82
C LEU A 242 -7.14 -9.84 4.00
N PRO A 243 -6.55 -10.27 5.13
CA PRO A 243 -7.29 -10.48 6.37
C PRO A 243 -7.68 -9.12 6.95
N LEU A 244 -8.99 -8.86 7.09
CA LEU A 244 -9.55 -7.58 7.52
C LEU A 244 -10.29 -7.76 8.85
N VAL A 245 -9.86 -7.04 9.89
CA VAL A 245 -10.41 -7.13 11.25
C VAL A 245 -10.36 -5.79 11.96
N GLU A 246 -11.06 -5.68 13.08
CA GLU A 246 -10.82 -4.67 14.13
C GLU A 246 -10.36 -5.36 15.41
N ASN A 247 -9.34 -4.84 16.05
CA ASN A 247 -8.90 -5.29 17.38
C ASN A 247 -9.46 -4.33 18.46
N MET A 248 -10.50 -4.77 19.15
CA MET A 248 -11.27 -3.92 20.06
C MET A 248 -11.36 -4.51 21.46
N VAL A 249 -11.60 -3.64 22.43
CA VAL A 249 -11.88 -4.01 23.82
C VAL A 249 -13.37 -4.24 24.00
N SER A 250 -13.75 -5.44 24.48
CA SER A 250 -15.14 -5.75 24.84
C SER A 250 -15.20 -7.00 25.74
N GLY A 251 -16.39 -7.34 26.22
CA GLY A 251 -16.60 -8.59 26.98
C GLY A 251 -16.39 -9.87 26.18
N THR A 252 -16.26 -9.80 24.86
CA THR A 252 -16.00 -10.95 23.97
C THR A 252 -14.60 -10.95 23.38
N ALA A 253 -13.76 -9.96 23.74
CA ALA A 253 -12.40 -9.87 23.25
C ALA A 253 -11.55 -11.09 23.69
N PHE A 254 -10.62 -11.50 22.83
CA PHE A 254 -9.62 -12.52 23.19
C PHE A 254 -8.67 -11.99 24.27
N ARG A 255 -8.04 -12.90 25.02
CA ARG A 255 -7.32 -12.58 26.24
C ARG A 255 -5.91 -13.12 26.21
N PRO A 256 -4.97 -12.51 26.92
CA PRO A 256 -3.71 -13.17 27.24
C PRO A 256 -3.95 -14.51 27.94
N GLY A 257 -3.23 -15.54 27.54
CA GLY A 257 -3.42 -16.93 27.99
C GLY A 257 -4.46 -17.75 27.21
N ASP A 258 -5.29 -17.14 26.37
CA ASP A 258 -6.17 -17.91 25.49
C ASP A 258 -5.33 -18.72 24.48
N ILE A 259 -5.78 -19.94 24.17
CA ILE A 259 -5.15 -20.79 23.16
C ILE A 259 -6.08 -20.90 21.96
N VAL A 260 -5.58 -20.48 20.80
CA VAL A 260 -6.31 -20.53 19.53
C VAL A 260 -5.67 -21.53 18.56
N ARG A 261 -6.45 -22.10 17.66
CA ARG A 261 -5.96 -22.99 16.61
C ARG A 261 -5.96 -22.24 15.27
N SER A 262 -4.78 -22.12 14.65
CA SER A 262 -4.62 -21.48 13.34
C SER A 262 -5.09 -22.40 12.20
N TYR A 263 -5.21 -21.81 10.99
CA TYR A 263 -5.54 -22.53 9.75
C TYR A 263 -4.54 -23.65 9.42
N SER A 264 -3.27 -23.51 9.80
CA SER A 264 -2.27 -24.58 9.65
C SER A 264 -2.51 -25.79 10.56
N GLY A 265 -3.36 -25.63 11.58
CA GLY A 265 -3.62 -26.64 12.61
C GLY A 265 -2.78 -26.47 13.88
N GLN A 266 -1.79 -25.60 13.87
CA GLN A 266 -0.98 -25.29 15.05
C GLN A 266 -1.79 -24.51 16.08
N THR A 267 -1.52 -24.77 17.36
CA THR A 267 -2.04 -23.99 18.49
C THR A 267 -1.12 -22.83 18.80
N ILE A 268 -1.72 -21.69 19.11
CA ILE A 268 -1.02 -20.45 19.45
C ILE A 268 -1.56 -19.97 20.80
N GLU A 269 -0.69 -19.83 21.78
CA GLU A 269 -1.00 -19.16 23.05
C GLU A 269 -0.88 -17.65 22.85
N ILE A 270 -1.87 -16.91 23.30
CA ILE A 270 -1.91 -15.46 23.19
C ILE A 270 -1.14 -14.86 24.37
N GLY A 271 0.07 -14.39 24.13
CA GLY A 271 0.85 -13.69 25.16
C GLY A 271 0.51 -12.20 25.28
N ASN A 272 0.08 -11.59 24.17
CA ASN A 272 -0.24 -10.18 24.11
C ASN A 272 -1.29 -9.91 23.01
N THR A 273 -2.40 -9.28 23.36
CA THR A 273 -3.49 -8.98 22.40
C THR A 273 -3.14 -7.82 21.45
N ASP A 274 -2.11 -7.02 21.75
CA ASP A 274 -1.53 -6.00 20.86
C ASP A 274 -0.52 -6.59 19.85
N ALA A 275 -0.40 -7.92 19.81
CA ALA A 275 0.35 -8.66 18.80
C ALA A 275 -0.60 -9.34 17.78
N GLU A 276 -1.70 -8.72 17.47
CA GLU A 276 -2.82 -9.17 16.63
C GLU A 276 -2.42 -9.36 15.16
N GLY A 277 -1.54 -8.51 14.66
CA GLY A 277 -1.09 -8.51 13.26
C GLY A 277 -0.48 -9.86 12.86
N ARG A 278 0.42 -10.40 13.67
CA ARG A 278 1.03 -11.72 13.42
C ARG A 278 0.02 -12.86 13.47
N LEU A 279 -1.06 -12.72 14.23
CA LEU A 279 -2.11 -13.73 14.34
C LEU A 279 -2.94 -13.80 13.05
N ILE A 280 -3.40 -12.65 12.54
CA ILE A 280 -4.15 -12.63 11.30
C ILE A 280 -3.30 -13.03 10.10
N LEU A 281 -2.00 -12.69 10.10
CA LEU A 281 -1.06 -13.09 9.07
C LEU A 281 -0.77 -14.60 9.11
N ALA A 282 -0.72 -15.24 10.28
CA ALA A 282 -0.52 -16.69 10.39
C ALA A 282 -1.59 -17.48 9.62
N ASP A 283 -2.88 -17.13 9.77
CA ASP A 283 -3.96 -17.78 9.03
C ASP A 283 -3.91 -17.44 7.53
N ALA A 284 -3.66 -16.16 7.19
CA ALA A 284 -3.65 -15.69 5.82
C ALA A 284 -2.49 -16.29 5.01
N LEU A 285 -1.28 -16.34 5.56
CA LEU A 285 -0.10 -16.92 4.93
C LEU A 285 -0.27 -18.43 4.73
N ALA A 286 -0.72 -19.16 5.76
CA ALA A 286 -0.95 -20.60 5.66
C ALA A 286 -2.04 -20.93 4.60
N TYR A 287 -3.10 -20.13 4.55
CA TYR A 287 -4.13 -20.24 3.50
C TYR A 287 -3.56 -19.97 2.13
N ALA A 288 -2.77 -18.90 1.97
CA ALA A 288 -2.16 -18.50 0.72
C ALA A 288 -1.27 -19.60 0.14
N VAL A 289 -0.36 -20.15 0.95
CA VAL A 289 0.52 -21.25 0.54
C VAL A 289 -0.28 -22.48 0.12
N LYS A 290 -1.24 -22.93 0.94
CA LYS A 290 -2.03 -24.13 0.65
C LYS A 290 -2.93 -23.97 -0.57
N ARG A 291 -3.54 -22.80 -0.74
CA ARG A 291 -4.55 -22.56 -1.78
C ARG A 291 -3.95 -22.22 -3.15
N PHE A 292 -2.89 -21.44 -3.19
CA PHE A 292 -2.36 -20.90 -4.43
C PHE A 292 -1.04 -21.53 -4.86
N ARG A 293 -0.31 -22.21 -3.95
CA ARG A 293 1.02 -22.81 -4.21
C ARG A 293 1.93 -21.82 -4.95
N PRO A 294 2.21 -20.64 -4.34
CA PRO A 294 2.91 -19.56 -5.03
C PRO A 294 4.38 -19.88 -5.27
N ASP A 295 4.93 -19.32 -6.35
CA ASP A 295 6.38 -19.30 -6.61
C ASP A 295 7.10 -18.31 -5.70
N GLY A 296 6.41 -17.29 -5.21
CA GLY A 296 6.90 -16.32 -4.24
C GLY A 296 5.74 -15.72 -3.44
N ILE A 297 6.01 -15.44 -2.16
CA ILE A 297 5.06 -14.80 -1.26
C ILE A 297 5.73 -13.63 -0.53
N ILE A 298 5.04 -12.51 -0.47
CA ILE A 298 5.50 -11.30 0.23
C ILE A 298 4.35 -10.82 1.09
N ASP A 299 4.62 -10.55 2.38
CA ASP A 299 3.65 -9.87 3.23
C ASP A 299 4.06 -8.42 3.52
N LEU A 300 3.07 -7.55 3.65
CA LEU A 300 3.21 -6.16 4.01
C LEU A 300 2.38 -5.88 5.26
N ALA A 301 3.04 -5.36 6.29
CA ALA A 301 2.39 -5.15 7.58
C ALA A 301 2.99 -3.96 8.35
N THR A 302 2.12 -3.15 8.91
CA THR A 302 2.41 -2.19 9.99
C THR A 302 2.50 -3.00 11.29
N LEU A 303 3.60 -3.75 11.48
CA LEU A 303 3.63 -4.87 12.40
C LEU A 303 4.11 -4.50 13.81
N THR A 304 5.10 -3.62 13.91
CA THR A 304 5.72 -3.30 15.20
C THR A 304 6.36 -1.91 15.22
N GLY A 305 6.14 -1.16 16.29
CA GLY A 305 6.84 0.09 16.56
C GLY A 305 8.36 -0.06 16.72
N ALA A 306 8.86 -1.28 16.97
CA ALA A 306 10.29 -1.56 17.03
C ALA A 306 11.01 -1.24 15.70
N CYS A 307 10.36 -1.42 14.56
CA CYS A 307 10.91 -0.99 13.27
C CYS A 307 11.14 0.53 13.22
N VAL A 308 10.21 1.31 13.76
CA VAL A 308 10.36 2.78 13.80
C VAL A 308 11.49 3.19 14.72
N VAL A 309 11.64 2.52 15.86
CA VAL A 309 12.76 2.75 16.79
C VAL A 309 14.10 2.42 16.14
N ALA A 310 14.18 1.32 15.39
CA ALA A 310 15.43 0.86 14.79
C ALA A 310 15.79 1.63 13.49
N LEU A 311 14.81 1.97 12.65
CA LEU A 311 15.04 2.42 11.27
C LEU A 311 14.48 3.83 10.99
N GLY A 312 13.74 4.42 11.93
CA GLY A 312 13.00 5.66 11.72
C GLY A 312 11.72 5.44 10.89
N GLU A 313 11.03 6.53 10.59
CA GLU A 313 9.71 6.50 9.93
C GLU A 313 9.74 6.32 8.41
N ARG A 314 10.94 6.28 7.81
CA ARG A 314 11.12 6.34 6.35
C ARG A 314 11.78 5.11 5.74
N ILE A 315 12.05 4.10 6.54
CA ILE A 315 12.73 2.88 6.10
C ILE A 315 11.93 1.68 6.60
N ALA A 316 11.53 0.79 5.69
CA ALA A 316 10.85 -0.44 6.04
C ALA A 316 11.86 -1.53 6.43
N GLY A 317 11.53 -2.34 7.45
CA GLY A 317 12.28 -3.56 7.75
C GLY A 317 11.96 -4.65 6.73
N LEU A 318 12.99 -5.23 6.11
CA LEU A 318 12.87 -6.33 5.17
C LEU A 318 13.45 -7.62 5.78
N PHE A 319 12.62 -8.64 5.92
CA PHE A 319 13.01 -9.94 6.44
C PHE A 319 12.69 -11.02 5.41
N SER A 320 13.69 -11.76 4.97
CA SER A 320 13.50 -12.90 4.08
C SER A 320 14.66 -13.89 4.22
N PRO A 321 14.38 -15.20 4.32
CA PRO A 321 15.42 -16.23 4.24
C PRO A 321 15.93 -16.41 2.80
N ASP A 322 15.14 -16.02 1.80
CA ASP A 322 15.50 -16.12 0.38
C ASP A 322 16.34 -14.89 -0.03
N ALA A 323 17.63 -15.12 -0.29
CA ALA A 323 18.57 -14.08 -0.67
C ALA A 323 18.20 -13.43 -2.02
N SER A 324 17.76 -14.22 -3.00
CA SER A 324 17.39 -13.72 -4.32
C SER A 324 16.18 -12.81 -4.27
N LEU A 325 15.12 -13.22 -3.54
CA LEU A 325 13.93 -12.38 -3.33
C LEU A 325 14.30 -11.08 -2.61
N ARG A 326 15.15 -11.17 -1.58
CA ARG A 326 15.64 -10.00 -0.82
C ARG A 326 16.35 -9.01 -1.72
N GLU A 327 17.28 -9.48 -2.56
CA GLU A 327 18.02 -8.63 -3.51
C GLU A 327 17.10 -7.94 -4.52
N HIS A 328 16.12 -8.64 -5.06
CA HIS A 328 15.12 -8.06 -5.97
C HIS A 328 14.28 -6.97 -5.30
N ILE A 329 13.89 -7.16 -4.04
CA ILE A 329 13.14 -6.15 -3.29
C ILE A 329 14.03 -4.93 -3.01
N ILE A 330 15.30 -5.13 -2.61
CA ILE A 330 16.25 -4.03 -2.39
C ILE A 330 16.51 -3.25 -3.69
N ALA A 331 16.68 -3.92 -4.82
CA ALA A 331 16.83 -3.25 -6.11
C ALA A 331 15.61 -2.39 -6.44
N SER A 332 14.41 -2.96 -6.31
CA SER A 332 13.15 -2.22 -6.51
C SER A 332 12.99 -1.04 -5.54
N SER A 333 13.43 -1.21 -4.29
CA SER A 333 13.45 -0.17 -3.27
C SER A 333 14.31 1.02 -3.66
N ARG A 334 15.47 0.77 -4.27
CA ARG A 334 16.36 1.82 -4.79
C ARG A 334 15.73 2.57 -5.97
N ASP A 335 15.13 1.85 -6.92
CA ASP A 335 14.49 2.44 -8.11
C ASP A 335 13.30 3.33 -7.75
N THR A 336 12.54 2.93 -6.74
CA THR A 336 11.33 3.66 -6.29
C THR A 336 11.59 4.65 -5.17
N HIS A 337 12.78 4.60 -4.56
CA HIS A 337 13.12 5.33 -3.33
C HIS A 337 12.22 4.99 -2.12
N GLU A 338 11.50 3.88 -2.17
CA GLU A 338 10.78 3.29 -1.04
C GLU A 338 11.76 2.41 -0.25
N ARG A 339 12.58 3.04 0.59
CA ARG A 339 13.77 2.42 1.20
C ARG A 339 13.41 1.27 2.12
N CYS A 340 14.19 0.17 1.98
CA CYS A 340 14.16 -0.98 2.85
C CYS A 340 15.54 -1.24 3.47
N TRP A 341 15.55 -1.84 4.66
CA TRP A 341 16.74 -2.31 5.35
C TRP A 341 16.54 -3.74 5.82
N THR A 342 17.60 -4.60 5.69
CA THR A 342 17.60 -6.02 6.11
C THR A 342 18.20 -6.20 7.49
#